data_9d4e95e873045b6c0be3a735a98dbc7d
#
_entry.id   9d4e95e873045b6c0be3a735a98dbc7d
#
_cell.length_a   1.000
_cell.length_b   1.000
_cell.length_c   1.000
_cell.angle_alpha   90.00
_cell.angle_beta   90.00
_cell.angle_gamma   90.00
#
_symmetry.space_group_name_H-M   'P 1'
#
loop_
_entity.id
_entity.type
_entity.pdbx_description
1 polymer ?
#
loop_
_entity_poly.entity_id
_entity_poly.type
_entity_poly.pdbx_seq_one_letter_code
_entity_poly.pdbx_strand_id
1 'polypeptide(L)' 'MKKLVVLGGGISGYGSAILARRKGFDVFLSDSGRIADRYRMKLEAWGVPYEEGGH' A
#
# COMPACT_ATOMS: atom_id res chain seq x y z
N MET A 1 8.09 -5.61 15.25
CA MET A 1 7.15 -4.83 14.43
C MET A 1 6.12 -5.72 13.78
N LYS A 2 4.90 -5.30 13.79
CA LYS A 2 3.83 -6.08 13.15
C LYS A 2 3.82 -5.82 11.65
N LYS A 3 3.60 -6.89 10.90
CA LYS A 3 3.49 -6.81 9.45
C LYS A 3 2.03 -6.82 9.04
N LEU A 4 1.70 -6.04 8.03
CA LEU A 4 0.36 -5.97 7.50
C LEU A 4 0.41 -6.01 5.98
N VAL A 5 -0.35 -6.93 5.40
CA VAL A 5 -0.48 -7.01 3.94
C VAL A 5 -1.85 -6.46 3.58
N VAL A 6 -1.87 -5.47 2.70
CA VAL A 6 -3.10 -4.87 2.20
C VAL A 6 -3.35 -5.38 0.79
N LEU A 7 -4.52 -5.94 0.55
CA LEU A 7 -4.91 -6.44 -0.76
C LEU A 7 -5.81 -5.42 -1.45
N GLY A 8 -5.36 -4.91 -2.57
CA GLY A 8 -6.11 -3.91 -3.33
C GLY A 8 -5.60 -2.50 -3.09
N GLY A 9 -5.22 -1.81 -4.18
CA GLY A 9 -4.63 -0.48 -4.14
C GLY A 9 -5.61 0.65 -4.46
N GLY A 10 -6.93 0.40 -4.37
CA GLY A 10 -7.92 1.46 -4.53
C GLY A 10 -7.93 2.40 -3.33
N ILE A 11 -8.89 3.32 -3.30
CA ILE A 11 -8.95 4.33 -2.24
C ILE A 11 -8.90 3.71 -0.85
N SER A 12 -9.68 2.65 -0.62
CA SER A 12 -9.73 2.01 0.70
C SER A 12 -8.42 1.31 1.04
N GLY A 13 -7.86 0.56 0.10
CA GLY A 13 -6.62 -0.16 0.32
C GLY A 13 -5.45 0.77 0.55
N TYR A 14 -5.35 1.79 -0.28
CA TYR A 14 -4.32 2.81 -0.15
C TYR A 14 -4.43 3.51 1.22
N GLY A 15 -5.64 3.94 1.59
CA GLY A 15 -5.86 4.62 2.87
C GLY A 15 -5.48 3.75 4.05
N SER A 16 -5.85 2.47 4.03
CA SER A 16 -5.49 1.53 5.08
C SER A 16 -3.99 1.34 5.20
N ALA A 17 -3.31 1.24 4.05
CA ALA A 17 -1.86 1.07 4.02
C ALA A 17 -1.15 2.27 4.65
N ILE A 18 -1.54 3.48 4.27
CA ILE A 18 -0.92 4.70 4.78
C ILE A 18 -1.18 4.83 6.29
N LEU A 19 -2.42 4.59 6.71
CA LEU A 19 -2.77 4.69 8.13
C LEU A 19 -1.95 3.70 8.97
N ALA A 20 -1.84 2.47 8.52
CA ALA A 20 -1.08 1.45 9.22
C ALA A 20 0.42 1.83 9.28
N ARG A 21 0.96 2.34 8.18
CA ARG A 21 2.35 2.77 8.15
C ARG A 21 2.61 3.91 9.12
N ARG A 22 1.69 4.87 9.19
CA ARG A 22 1.79 5.98 10.13
C ARG A 22 1.79 5.51 11.58
N LYS A 23 1.15 4.38 11.85
CA LYS A 23 1.11 3.78 13.19
C LYS A 23 2.30 2.87 13.48
N GLY A 24 3.24 2.80 12.57
CA GLY A 24 4.46 2.04 12.78
C GLY A 24 4.42 0.59 12.32
N PHE A 25 3.40 0.21 11.56
CA PHE A 25 3.34 -1.15 11.01
C PHE A 25 4.28 -1.27 9.82
N ASP A 26 4.78 -2.48 9.61
CA ASP A 26 5.52 -2.83 8.42
C ASP A 26 4.49 -3.29 7.39
N VAL A 27 4.24 -2.47 6.37
CA VAL A 27 3.10 -2.64 5.46
C VAL A 27 3.58 -3.00 4.06
N PHE A 28 2.89 -3.95 3.43
CA PHE A 28 3.06 -4.27 2.02
C PHE A 28 1.70 -4.23 1.34
N LEU A 29 1.61 -3.56 0.21
CA LEU A 29 0.35 -3.44 -0.54
C LEU A 29 0.44 -4.22 -1.84
N SER A 30 -0.54 -5.07 -2.10
CA SER A 30 -0.60 -5.89 -3.30
C SER A 30 -1.89 -5.61 -4.05
N ASP A 31 -1.80 -5.34 -5.35
CA ASP A 31 -2.96 -5.11 -6.19
C ASP A 31 -2.86 -5.97 -7.45
N SER A 32 -3.95 -6.65 -7.81
CA SER A 32 -3.98 -7.46 -9.02
C SER A 32 -4.06 -6.60 -10.28
N GLY A 33 -4.51 -5.36 -10.17
CA GLY A 33 -4.60 -4.42 -11.27
C GLY A 33 -3.47 -3.41 -11.22
N ARG A 34 -3.79 -2.18 -11.57
CA ARG A 34 -2.83 -1.09 -11.59
C ARG A 34 -3.15 -0.06 -10.52
N ILE A 35 -2.13 0.36 -9.80
CA ILE A 35 -2.27 1.40 -8.77
C ILE A 35 -2.14 2.76 -9.46
N ALA A 36 -3.08 3.66 -9.19
CA ALA A 36 -3.04 5.00 -9.77
C ALA A 36 -1.76 5.72 -9.34
N ASP A 37 -1.20 6.54 -10.25
CA ASP A 37 0.07 7.21 -10.01
C ASP A 37 0.08 8.01 -8.71
N ARG A 38 -1.00 8.72 -8.42
CA ARG A 38 -1.08 9.54 -7.20
C ARG A 38 -0.99 8.71 -5.93
N TYR A 39 -1.55 7.51 -5.95
CA TYR A 39 -1.46 6.60 -4.79
C TYR A 39 -0.07 6.00 -4.69
N ARG A 40 0.51 5.63 -5.82
CA ARG A 40 1.84 5.07 -5.88
C ARG A 40 2.87 6.04 -5.33
N MET A 41 2.77 7.31 -5.69
CA MET A 41 3.67 8.34 -5.19
C MET A 41 3.58 8.47 -3.67
N LYS A 42 2.38 8.41 -3.11
CA LYS A 42 2.21 8.47 -1.66
C LYS A 42 2.76 7.25 -0.96
N LEU A 43 2.55 6.07 -1.54
CA LEU A 43 3.12 4.84 -0.98
C LEU A 43 4.64 4.92 -0.93
N GLU A 44 5.25 5.42 -1.99
CA GLU A 44 6.70 5.59 -2.04
C GLU A 44 7.17 6.62 -1.02
N ALA A 45 6.43 7.73 -0.87
CA ALA A 45 6.78 8.76 0.10
C ALA A 45 6.76 8.24 1.53
N TRP A 46 5.87 7.31 1.84
CA TRP A 46 5.77 6.70 3.16
C TRP A 46 6.63 5.46 3.32
N GLY A 47 7.35 5.07 2.27
CA GLY A 47 8.19 3.89 2.33
C GLY A 47 7.41 2.59 2.37
N VAL A 48 6.23 2.56 1.76
CA VAL A 48 5.41 1.35 1.70
C VAL A 48 5.72 0.60 0.41
N PRO A 49 6.31 -0.59 0.49
CA PRO A 49 6.51 -1.40 -0.71
C PRO A 49 5.17 -1.90 -1.25
N TYR A 50 5.11 -2.06 -2.55
CA TYR A 50 3.88 -2.49 -3.22
C TYR A 50 4.19 -3.30 -4.46
N GLU A 51 3.20 -4.05 -4.93
CA GLU A 51 3.25 -4.71 -6.23
C GLU A 51 1.92 -4.49 -6.94
N GLU A 52 1.96 -4.50 -8.27
CA GLU A 52 0.75 -4.33 -9.08
C GLU A 52 0.78 -5.29 -10.26
N GLY A 53 -0.41 -5.71 -10.71
CA GLY A 53 -0.55 -6.59 -11.87
C GLY A 53 0.06 -7.96 -11.71
N GLY A 54 0.41 -8.36 -10.52
CA GLY A 54 1.29 -9.49 -10.30
C GLY A 54 0.64 -10.79 -9.88
N HIS A 55 -0.63 -10.89 -9.94
CA HIS A 55 -1.27 -12.12 -9.48
C HIS A 55 -1.63 -13.02 -10.61
#